data_ec4c41feab0bb2625c9ff2333c968ed6
#
_entry.id   ec4c41feab0bb2625c9ff2333c968ed6
#
_cell.length_a   1.000
_cell.length_b   1.000
_cell.length_c   1.000
_cell.angle_alpha   90.00
_cell.angle_beta   90.00
_cell.angle_gamma   90.00
#
_symmetry.space_group_name_H-M   'P 1'
#
loop_
_entity.id
_entity.type
_entity.pdbx_description
1 polymer ?
#
loop_
_entity_poly.entity_id
_entity_poly.type
_entity_poly.pdbx_seq_one_letter_code
_entity_poly.pdbx_strand_id
1 'polypeptide(L)'
;MVYLFSLLTISAFLLGQRISKKLRSNLLNPFLIALILIILVIEIGKVPYQSYYQGNFPLNNLLGVSVIALALPFYEQLPQIRKKWKPISAVVLFGTLISMLTGVALAIAFGASKGIIAAILPKSVSTPIAIAIVEELGGKSAISAVGVLLAGLLGSVLGFSILHWLGVRNVRAIGLTMGSVSHALGTGRCMEYSVKTGSYSSIALVGCGVLSSILAPIVFKLAVIFFY
;
A
#
# COMPACT_ATOMS: atom_id res chain seq x y z
N MET A 1 -28.24 10.31 -5.00
CA MET A 1 -26.87 10.84 -4.82
C MET A 1 -25.79 9.76 -4.66
N VAL A 2 -26.15 8.54 -4.26
CA VAL A 2 -25.19 7.44 -3.97
C VAL A 2 -24.24 7.12 -5.15
N TYR A 3 -24.71 7.13 -6.38
CA TYR A 3 -23.86 6.80 -7.53
C TYR A 3 -23.09 7.99 -8.11
N LEU A 4 -23.47 9.22 -7.77
CA LEU A 4 -22.83 10.42 -8.32
C LEU A 4 -21.36 10.54 -7.90
N PHE A 5 -21.08 10.32 -6.62
CA PHE A 5 -19.70 10.40 -6.11
C PHE A 5 -18.84 9.22 -6.55
N SER A 6 -19.44 8.04 -6.72
CA SER A 6 -18.74 6.90 -7.33
C SER A 6 -18.34 7.18 -8.77
N LEU A 7 -19.25 7.77 -9.58
CA LEU A 7 -18.93 8.21 -10.93
C LEU A 7 -17.88 9.31 -10.97
N LEU A 8 -17.96 10.27 -10.04
CA LEU A 8 -16.95 11.33 -9.89
C LEU A 8 -15.57 10.70 -9.61
N THR A 9 -15.49 9.75 -8.68
CA THR A 9 -14.24 9.07 -8.32
C THR A 9 -13.65 8.31 -9.52
N ILE A 10 -14.47 7.56 -10.24
CA ILE A 10 -14.06 6.82 -11.44
C ILE A 10 -13.60 7.81 -12.54
N SER A 11 -14.36 8.87 -12.78
CA SER A 11 -14.03 9.88 -13.79
C SER A 11 -12.73 10.61 -13.47
N ALA A 12 -12.52 10.99 -12.20
CA ALA A 12 -11.28 11.60 -11.74
C ALA A 12 -10.07 10.66 -11.95
N PHE A 13 -10.24 9.35 -11.69
CA PHE A 13 -9.18 8.37 -11.91
C PHE A 13 -8.87 8.19 -13.41
N LEU A 14 -9.88 8.10 -14.26
CA LEU A 14 -9.70 8.01 -15.72
C LEU A 14 -9.02 9.26 -16.31
N LEU A 15 -9.40 10.45 -15.81
CA LEU A 15 -8.73 11.70 -16.16
C LEU A 15 -7.27 11.69 -15.66
N GLY A 16 -7.04 11.25 -14.43
CA GLY A 16 -5.70 11.08 -13.86
C GLY A 16 -4.82 10.17 -14.73
N GLN A 17 -5.36 9.06 -15.20
CA GLN A 17 -4.65 8.16 -16.13
C GLN A 17 -4.29 8.84 -17.45
N ARG A 18 -5.21 9.60 -18.05
CA ARG A 18 -4.96 10.33 -19.30
C ARG A 18 -3.87 11.39 -19.13
N ILE A 19 -3.96 12.17 -18.05
CA ILE A 19 -2.97 13.23 -17.71
C ILE A 19 -1.58 12.62 -17.48
N SER A 20 -1.50 11.56 -16.66
CA SER A 20 -0.24 10.87 -16.35
C SER A 20 0.43 10.31 -17.62
N LYS A 21 -0.34 9.66 -18.50
CA LYS A 21 0.17 9.15 -19.77
C LYS A 21 0.68 10.28 -20.68
N LYS A 22 0.03 11.44 -20.70
CA LYS A 22 0.44 12.59 -21.52
C LYS A 22 1.70 13.25 -21.00
N LEU A 23 1.83 13.39 -19.69
CA LEU A 23 2.95 14.07 -19.05
C LEU A 23 4.21 13.21 -18.90
N ARG A 24 4.09 11.88 -19.04
CA ARG A 24 5.22 10.91 -18.96
C ARG A 24 6.12 11.10 -17.73
N SER A 25 5.59 11.64 -16.64
CA SER A 25 6.35 11.92 -15.42
C SER A 25 6.15 10.82 -14.40
N ASN A 26 7.23 10.32 -13.83
CA ASN A 26 7.19 9.33 -12.74
C ASN A 26 6.57 9.89 -11.45
N LEU A 27 6.59 11.21 -11.26
CA LEU A 27 6.02 11.90 -10.10
C LEU A 27 4.49 12.04 -10.19
N LEU A 28 3.94 12.09 -11.40
CA LEU A 28 2.52 12.29 -11.64
C LEU A 28 1.80 10.94 -11.82
N ASN A 29 1.74 10.19 -10.72
CA ASN A 29 0.96 8.95 -10.66
C ASN A 29 -0.53 9.25 -10.88
N PRO A 30 -1.26 8.44 -11.69
CA PRO A 30 -2.70 8.60 -11.93
C PRO A 30 -3.53 8.73 -10.65
N PHE A 31 -3.17 7.98 -9.62
CA PHE A 31 -3.83 8.01 -8.33
C PHE A 31 -3.67 9.36 -7.63
N LEU A 32 -2.46 9.94 -7.63
CA LEU A 32 -2.19 11.25 -7.02
C LEU A 32 -2.98 12.37 -7.72
N ILE A 33 -3.02 12.33 -9.05
CA ILE A 33 -3.80 13.29 -9.84
C ILE A 33 -5.29 13.16 -9.50
N ALA A 34 -5.82 11.94 -9.48
CA ALA A 34 -7.22 11.70 -9.11
C ALA A 34 -7.55 12.19 -7.71
N LEU A 35 -6.65 11.93 -6.73
CA LEU A 35 -6.81 12.39 -5.35
C LEU A 35 -6.89 13.91 -5.28
N ILE A 36 -5.98 14.63 -5.94
CA ILE A 36 -5.98 16.10 -5.98
C ILE A 36 -7.26 16.62 -6.64
N LEU A 37 -7.67 16.04 -7.76
CA LEU A 37 -8.91 16.43 -8.44
C LEU A 37 -10.14 16.25 -7.55
N ILE A 38 -10.23 15.13 -6.84
CA ILE A 38 -11.35 14.86 -5.92
C ILE A 38 -11.34 15.85 -4.76
N ILE A 39 -10.17 16.11 -4.14
CA ILE A 39 -10.05 17.09 -3.06
C ILE A 39 -10.53 18.47 -3.54
N LEU A 40 -10.07 18.92 -4.71
CA LEU A 40 -10.47 20.20 -5.27
C LEU A 40 -11.98 20.28 -5.51
N VAL A 41 -12.60 19.23 -6.04
CA VAL A 41 -14.05 19.19 -6.27
C VAL A 41 -14.82 19.23 -4.94
N ILE A 42 -14.36 18.53 -3.91
CA ILE A 42 -15.00 18.50 -2.59
C ILE A 42 -14.89 19.87 -1.92
N GLU A 43 -13.70 20.48 -1.93
CA GLU A 43 -13.44 21.78 -1.30
C GLU A 43 -14.21 22.93 -2.01
N ILE A 44 -14.12 23.01 -3.34
CA ILE A 44 -14.80 24.04 -4.13
C ILE A 44 -16.33 23.87 -4.03
N GLY A 45 -16.81 22.64 -4.10
CA GLY A 45 -18.22 22.29 -3.96
C GLY A 45 -18.75 22.36 -2.52
N LYS A 46 -17.88 22.63 -1.53
CA LYS A 46 -18.22 22.61 -0.09
C LYS A 46 -18.99 21.34 0.31
N VAL A 47 -18.60 20.20 -0.28
CA VAL A 47 -19.25 18.91 -0.03
C VAL A 47 -18.74 18.35 1.29
N PRO A 48 -19.60 18.04 2.27
CA PRO A 48 -19.17 17.38 3.49
C PRO A 48 -18.55 16.03 3.17
N TYR A 49 -17.39 15.74 3.77
CA TYR A 49 -16.69 14.46 3.57
C TYR A 49 -17.62 13.25 3.79
N GLN A 50 -18.49 13.32 4.79
CA GLN A 50 -19.43 12.25 5.09
C GLN A 50 -20.39 11.96 3.91
N SER A 51 -20.84 13.00 3.21
CA SER A 51 -21.70 12.84 2.03
C SER A 51 -20.94 12.18 0.87
N TYR A 52 -19.69 12.59 0.66
CA TYR A 52 -18.81 11.96 -0.33
C TYR A 52 -18.54 10.49 0.02
N TYR A 53 -18.22 10.18 1.28
CA TYR A 53 -17.95 8.82 1.75
C TYR A 53 -19.17 7.90 1.56
N GLN A 54 -20.36 8.36 1.98
CA GLN A 54 -21.62 7.63 1.79
C GLN A 54 -21.98 7.44 0.31
N GLY A 55 -21.72 8.46 -0.51
CA GLY A 55 -21.97 8.39 -1.95
C GLY A 55 -20.99 7.48 -2.71
N ASN A 56 -19.89 7.07 -2.08
CA ASN A 56 -18.96 6.08 -2.59
C ASN A 56 -19.19 4.67 -2.01
N PHE A 57 -20.30 4.42 -1.31
CA PHE A 57 -20.62 3.12 -0.74
C PHE A 57 -20.43 1.94 -1.71
N PRO A 58 -20.84 2.01 -3.02
CA PRO A 58 -20.58 0.92 -3.95
C PRO A 58 -19.10 0.61 -4.14
N LEU A 59 -18.23 1.62 -4.21
CA LEU A 59 -16.79 1.44 -4.33
C LEU A 59 -16.16 0.96 -3.03
N ASN A 60 -16.63 1.46 -1.89
CA ASN A 60 -16.16 1.03 -0.57
C ASN A 60 -16.42 -0.46 -0.33
N ASN A 61 -17.57 -0.97 -0.74
CA ASN A 61 -17.89 -2.40 -0.63
C ASN A 61 -16.98 -3.30 -1.48
N LEU A 62 -16.40 -2.76 -2.55
CA LEU A 62 -15.41 -3.49 -3.36
C LEU A 62 -14.06 -3.66 -2.68
N LEU A 63 -13.78 -2.93 -1.59
CA LEU A 63 -12.52 -3.07 -0.86
C LEU A 63 -12.31 -4.49 -0.35
N GLY A 64 -13.32 -5.08 0.31
CA GLY A 64 -13.26 -6.47 0.77
C GLY A 64 -13.08 -7.46 -0.37
N VAL A 65 -13.83 -7.28 -1.45
CA VAL A 65 -13.73 -8.12 -2.65
C VAL A 65 -12.34 -8.01 -3.28
N SER A 66 -11.73 -6.82 -3.28
CA SER A 66 -10.39 -6.60 -3.83
C SER A 66 -9.30 -7.38 -3.08
N VAL A 67 -9.45 -7.55 -1.75
CA VAL A 67 -8.54 -8.39 -0.96
C VAL A 67 -8.63 -9.85 -1.40
N ILE A 68 -9.86 -10.37 -1.57
CA ILE A 68 -10.09 -11.74 -2.03
C ILE A 68 -9.53 -11.92 -3.45
N ALA A 69 -9.70 -10.93 -4.33
CA ALA A 69 -9.19 -10.97 -5.70
C ALA A 69 -7.65 -11.07 -5.76
N LEU A 70 -6.92 -10.61 -4.74
CA LEU A 70 -5.45 -10.80 -4.63
C LEU A 70 -5.03 -12.27 -4.49
N ALA A 71 -5.95 -13.17 -4.12
CA ALA A 71 -5.68 -14.60 -4.08
C ALA A 71 -5.36 -15.17 -5.47
N LEU A 72 -5.97 -14.64 -6.53
CA LEU A 72 -5.76 -15.11 -7.91
C LEU A 72 -4.31 -14.90 -8.37
N PRO A 73 -3.75 -13.69 -8.40
CA PRO A 73 -2.35 -13.50 -8.79
C PRO A 73 -1.38 -14.25 -7.86
N PHE A 74 -1.71 -14.45 -6.59
CA PHE A 74 -0.91 -15.29 -5.69
C PHE A 74 -0.92 -16.76 -6.12
N TYR A 75 -2.10 -17.29 -6.44
CA TYR A 75 -2.24 -18.66 -6.95
C TYR A 75 -1.45 -18.88 -8.25
N GLU A 76 -1.52 -17.96 -9.19
CA GLU A 76 -0.77 -18.00 -10.45
C GLU A 76 0.75 -18.02 -10.23
N GLN A 77 1.23 -17.43 -9.14
CA GLN A 77 2.65 -17.39 -8.79
C GLN A 77 3.11 -18.60 -7.96
N LEU A 78 2.20 -19.48 -7.52
CA LEU A 78 2.54 -20.65 -6.70
C LEU A 78 3.66 -21.54 -7.30
N PRO A 79 3.74 -21.82 -8.62
CA PRO A 79 4.84 -22.61 -9.17
C PRO A 79 6.21 -21.96 -8.97
N GLN A 80 6.29 -20.62 -9.04
CA GLN A 80 7.52 -19.88 -8.79
C GLN A 80 7.88 -19.87 -7.30
N ILE A 81 6.87 -19.69 -6.44
CA ILE A 81 7.00 -19.72 -5.00
C ILE A 81 7.54 -21.09 -4.57
N ARG A 82 6.93 -22.19 -5.02
CA ARG A 82 7.34 -23.56 -4.66
C ARG A 82 8.80 -23.86 -5.03
N LYS A 83 9.26 -23.39 -6.18
CA LYS A 83 10.66 -23.61 -6.62
C LYS A 83 11.70 -22.86 -5.77
N LYS A 84 11.34 -21.71 -5.18
CA LYS A 84 12.25 -20.82 -4.46
C LYS A 84 11.65 -20.30 -3.15
N TRP A 85 10.84 -21.12 -2.49
CA TRP A 85 10.09 -20.71 -1.32
C TRP A 85 10.99 -20.17 -0.19
N LYS A 86 12.12 -20.83 0.10
CA LYS A 86 13.04 -20.41 1.16
C LYS A 86 13.54 -18.97 1.00
N PRO A 87 14.19 -18.58 -0.11
CA PRO A 87 14.65 -17.20 -0.26
C PRO A 87 13.48 -16.20 -0.39
N ILE A 88 12.37 -16.57 -1.02
CA ILE A 88 11.21 -15.69 -1.13
C ILE A 88 10.61 -15.42 0.26
N SER A 89 10.32 -16.47 1.02
CA SER A 89 9.75 -16.33 2.36
C SER A 89 10.69 -15.59 3.31
N ALA A 90 11.99 -15.84 3.24
CA ALA A 90 12.96 -15.10 4.04
C ALA A 90 12.94 -13.59 3.71
N VAL A 91 13.02 -13.22 2.43
CA VAL A 91 13.01 -11.80 2.02
C VAL A 91 11.69 -11.12 2.41
N VAL A 92 10.56 -11.78 2.21
CA VAL A 92 9.24 -11.23 2.54
C VAL A 92 9.09 -11.09 4.06
N LEU A 93 9.49 -12.09 4.85
CA LEU A 93 9.45 -12.04 6.31
C LEU A 93 10.34 -10.92 6.87
N PHE A 94 11.62 -10.90 6.48
CA PHE A 94 12.54 -9.84 6.94
C PHE A 94 12.12 -8.47 6.46
N GLY A 95 11.67 -8.33 5.21
CA GLY A 95 11.15 -7.06 4.66
C GLY A 95 9.95 -6.54 5.45
N THR A 96 9.01 -7.43 5.78
CA THR A 96 7.83 -7.09 6.61
C THR A 96 8.26 -6.65 8.01
N LEU A 97 9.09 -7.43 8.69
CA LEU A 97 9.57 -7.12 10.04
C LEU A 97 10.34 -5.80 10.07
N ILE A 98 11.31 -5.61 9.18
CA ILE A 98 12.11 -4.38 9.12
C ILE A 98 11.20 -3.17 8.86
N SER A 99 10.24 -3.29 7.94
CA SER A 99 9.30 -2.22 7.66
C SER A 99 8.43 -1.84 8.87
N MET A 100 7.94 -2.84 9.61
CA MET A 100 7.17 -2.60 10.85
C MET A 100 8.05 -1.99 11.93
N LEU A 101 9.18 -2.61 12.24
CA LEU A 101 10.06 -2.18 13.32
C LEU A 101 10.61 -0.77 13.08
N THR A 102 11.05 -0.45 11.87
CA THR A 102 11.51 0.91 11.53
C THR A 102 10.38 1.94 11.63
N GLY A 103 9.18 1.59 11.19
CA GLY A 103 8.01 2.45 11.32
C GLY A 103 7.66 2.74 12.78
N VAL A 104 7.62 1.70 13.61
CA VAL A 104 7.36 1.81 15.05
C VAL A 104 8.48 2.59 15.75
N ALA A 105 9.74 2.27 15.47
CA ALA A 105 10.88 2.96 16.09
C ALA A 105 10.87 4.47 15.78
N LEU A 106 10.63 4.85 14.52
CA LEU A 106 10.50 6.25 14.14
C LEU A 106 9.29 6.92 14.82
N ALA A 107 8.12 6.24 14.82
CA ALA A 107 6.95 6.78 15.48
C ALA A 107 7.19 7.04 16.97
N ILE A 108 7.82 6.12 17.67
CA ILE A 108 8.20 6.28 19.09
C ILE A 108 9.19 7.42 19.25
N ALA A 109 10.23 7.50 18.42
CA ALA A 109 11.24 8.55 18.47
C ALA A 109 10.64 9.96 18.29
N PHE A 110 9.53 10.07 17.53
CA PHE A 110 8.79 11.32 17.38
C PHE A 110 7.64 11.50 18.40
N GLY A 111 7.56 10.69 19.43
CA GLY A 111 6.55 10.82 20.50
C GLY A 111 5.13 10.48 20.06
N ALA A 112 4.96 9.60 19.08
CA ALA A 112 3.64 9.22 18.57
C ALA A 112 2.82 8.45 19.62
N SER A 113 1.53 8.73 19.73
CA SER A 113 0.62 7.99 20.61
C SER A 113 0.43 6.53 20.15
N LYS A 114 -0.04 5.65 21.05
CA LYS A 114 -0.36 4.23 20.74
C LYS A 114 -1.24 4.10 19.49
N GLY A 115 -2.25 4.95 19.33
CA GLY A 115 -3.14 4.93 18.17
C GLY A 115 -2.45 5.28 16.85
N ILE A 116 -1.42 6.12 16.86
CA ILE A 116 -0.61 6.44 15.68
C ILE A 116 0.32 5.27 15.36
N ILE A 117 0.92 4.63 16.37
CA ILE A 117 1.76 3.43 16.17
C ILE A 117 0.94 2.31 15.53
N ALA A 118 -0.25 2.03 16.07
CA ALA A 118 -1.18 1.07 15.47
C ALA A 118 -1.46 1.39 14.00
N ALA A 119 -1.70 2.67 13.66
CA ALA A 119 -2.02 3.11 12.32
C ALA A 119 -0.86 3.00 11.32
N ILE A 120 0.39 3.26 11.75
CA ILE A 120 1.57 3.25 10.88
C ILE A 120 2.14 1.84 10.69
N LEU A 121 1.89 0.94 11.62
CA LEU A 121 2.47 -0.40 11.65
C LEU A 121 2.25 -1.16 10.34
N PRO A 122 1.03 -1.21 9.75
CA PRO A 122 0.78 -1.90 8.48
C PRO A 122 0.99 -1.01 7.23
N LYS A 123 1.78 0.07 7.30
CA LYS A 123 1.94 1.06 6.20
C LYS A 123 2.41 0.49 4.86
N SER A 124 3.02 -0.70 4.85
CA SER A 124 3.62 -1.29 3.64
C SER A 124 2.75 -2.36 2.97
N VAL A 125 1.54 -2.61 3.48
CA VAL A 125 0.57 -3.51 2.85
C VAL A 125 -0.50 -2.74 2.09
N SER A 126 -1.40 -3.45 1.41
CA SER A 126 -2.51 -2.79 0.69
C SER A 126 -3.47 -2.10 1.66
N THR A 127 -4.07 -0.97 1.24
CA THR A 127 -4.96 -0.17 2.08
C THR A 127 -6.08 -0.98 2.75
N PRO A 128 -6.80 -1.90 2.05
CA PRO A 128 -7.83 -2.71 2.71
C PRO A 128 -7.30 -3.59 3.83
N ILE A 129 -6.13 -4.21 3.64
CA ILE A 129 -5.50 -5.05 4.67
C ILE A 129 -5.03 -4.18 5.85
N ALA A 130 -4.44 -3.01 5.54
CA ALA A 130 -3.99 -2.07 6.58
C ALA A 130 -5.15 -1.58 7.44
N ILE A 131 -6.28 -1.22 6.84
CA ILE A 131 -7.48 -0.78 7.56
C ILE A 131 -7.97 -1.89 8.50
N ALA A 132 -8.11 -3.12 8.00
CA ALA A 132 -8.57 -4.25 8.82
C ALA A 132 -7.65 -4.49 10.04
N ILE A 133 -6.32 -4.47 9.84
CA ILE A 133 -5.34 -4.62 10.94
C ILE A 133 -5.48 -3.47 11.95
N VAL A 134 -5.61 -2.25 11.47
CA VAL A 134 -5.64 -1.05 12.35
C VAL A 134 -6.92 -0.98 13.17
N GLU A 135 -8.06 -1.37 12.60
CA GLU A 135 -9.32 -1.45 13.33
C GLU A 135 -9.26 -2.46 14.46
N GLU A 136 -8.64 -3.62 14.23
CA GLU A 136 -8.40 -4.64 15.26
C GLU A 136 -7.47 -4.12 16.38
N LEU A 137 -6.46 -3.31 16.03
CA LEU A 137 -5.50 -2.73 17.00
C LEU A 137 -6.01 -1.46 17.70
N GLY A 138 -7.21 -0.98 17.41
CA GLY A 138 -7.79 0.24 17.97
C GLY A 138 -7.14 1.53 17.47
N GLY A 139 -6.51 1.51 16.30
CA GLY A 139 -5.92 2.67 15.66
C GLY A 139 -6.92 3.45 14.80
N LYS A 140 -6.44 4.52 14.16
CA LYS A 140 -7.26 5.34 13.25
C LYS A 140 -7.03 4.93 11.78
N SER A 141 -8.04 4.34 11.15
CA SER A 141 -8.00 3.86 9.76
C SER A 141 -7.63 4.96 8.76
N ALA A 142 -8.06 6.21 8.98
CA ALA A 142 -7.71 7.35 8.14
C ALA A 142 -6.19 7.64 8.16
N ILE A 143 -5.54 7.57 9.33
CA ILE A 143 -4.09 7.77 9.44
C ILE A 143 -3.35 6.63 8.73
N SER A 144 -3.83 5.41 8.88
CA SER A 144 -3.26 4.25 8.19
C SER A 144 -3.36 4.39 6.68
N ALA A 145 -4.51 4.78 6.15
CA ALA A 145 -4.70 4.99 4.71
C ALA A 145 -3.71 6.02 4.15
N VAL A 146 -3.48 7.13 4.87
CA VAL A 146 -2.48 8.14 4.50
C VAL A 146 -1.06 7.56 4.57
N GLY A 147 -0.74 6.80 5.63
CA GLY A 147 0.57 6.16 5.79
C GLY A 147 0.88 5.16 4.66
N VAL A 148 -0.11 4.33 4.31
CA VAL A 148 -0.02 3.40 3.17
C VAL A 148 0.18 4.16 1.85
N LEU A 149 -0.62 5.22 1.62
CA LEU A 149 -0.49 6.05 0.44
C LEU A 149 0.91 6.64 0.28
N LEU A 150 1.43 7.26 1.34
CA LEU A 150 2.76 7.86 1.33
C LEU A 150 3.86 6.82 1.10
N ALA A 151 3.78 5.66 1.77
CA ALA A 151 4.74 4.57 1.57
C ALA A 151 4.73 4.07 0.12
N GLY A 152 3.55 3.90 -0.46
CA GLY A 152 3.41 3.47 -1.84
C GLY A 152 3.89 4.50 -2.86
N LEU A 153 3.55 5.78 -2.68
CA LEU A 153 3.99 6.87 -3.55
C LEU A 153 5.50 7.04 -3.51
N LEU A 154 6.08 7.20 -2.32
CA LEU A 154 7.52 7.35 -2.15
C LEU A 154 8.28 6.15 -2.72
N GLY A 155 7.81 4.93 -2.42
CA GLY A 155 8.43 3.74 -2.94
C GLY A 155 8.31 3.58 -4.45
N SER A 156 7.16 3.91 -5.05
CA SER A 156 6.98 3.83 -6.51
C SER A 156 7.85 4.85 -7.27
N VAL A 157 8.09 6.01 -6.68
CA VAL A 157 8.88 7.10 -7.27
C VAL A 157 10.38 6.89 -7.03
N LEU A 158 10.78 6.63 -5.80
CA LEU A 158 12.19 6.61 -5.39
C LEU A 158 12.78 5.19 -5.36
N GLY A 159 11.95 4.15 -5.23
CA GLY A 159 12.42 2.79 -4.95
C GLY A 159 13.39 2.24 -5.99
N PHE A 160 13.09 2.40 -7.29
CA PHE A 160 13.99 1.96 -8.34
C PHE A 160 15.32 2.74 -8.32
N SER A 161 15.28 4.05 -8.13
CA SER A 161 16.47 4.90 -8.07
C SER A 161 17.37 4.51 -6.89
N ILE A 162 16.76 4.29 -5.71
CA ILE A 162 17.49 3.85 -4.50
C ILE A 162 18.10 2.48 -4.71
N LEU A 163 17.34 1.51 -5.24
CA LEU A 163 17.85 0.15 -5.49
C LEU A 163 18.99 0.14 -6.49
N HIS A 164 18.90 0.91 -7.57
CA HIS A 164 19.98 1.05 -8.55
C HIS A 164 21.22 1.73 -7.95
N TRP A 165 21.05 2.76 -7.15
CA TRP A 165 22.14 3.43 -6.43
C TRP A 165 22.85 2.49 -5.48
N LEU A 166 22.11 1.59 -4.80
CA LEU A 166 22.65 0.52 -3.96
C LEU A 166 23.25 -0.66 -4.76
N GLY A 167 23.29 -0.59 -6.08
CA GLY A 167 23.83 -1.63 -6.95
C GLY A 167 22.92 -2.86 -7.12
N VAL A 168 21.67 -2.81 -6.66
CA VAL A 168 20.72 -3.92 -6.79
C VAL A 168 20.15 -3.94 -8.21
N ARG A 169 20.61 -4.88 -9.03
CA ARG A 169 20.19 -5.04 -10.44
C ARG A 169 19.39 -6.31 -10.71
N ASN A 170 19.30 -7.20 -9.74
CA ASN A 170 18.58 -8.46 -9.89
C ASN A 170 17.07 -8.20 -9.89
N VAL A 171 16.40 -8.52 -11.00
CA VAL A 171 14.95 -8.31 -11.19
C VAL A 171 14.08 -8.97 -10.12
N ARG A 172 14.52 -10.10 -9.54
CA ARG A 172 13.79 -10.77 -8.45
C ARG A 172 13.91 -9.99 -7.15
N ALA A 173 15.15 -9.56 -6.83
CA ALA A 173 15.41 -8.76 -5.63
C ALA A 173 14.65 -7.42 -5.71
N ILE A 174 14.71 -6.72 -6.84
CA ILE A 174 13.95 -5.49 -7.08
C ILE A 174 12.45 -5.76 -6.86
N GLY A 175 11.89 -6.77 -7.52
CA GLY A 175 10.48 -7.10 -7.38
C GLY A 175 10.07 -7.39 -5.94
N LEU A 176 10.77 -8.31 -5.26
CA LEU A 176 10.47 -8.65 -3.87
C LEU A 176 10.57 -7.43 -2.94
N THR A 177 11.59 -6.60 -3.08
CA THR A 177 11.74 -5.38 -2.26
C THR A 177 10.63 -4.38 -2.52
N MET A 178 10.34 -4.09 -3.79
CA MET A 178 9.31 -3.13 -4.16
C MET A 178 7.92 -3.56 -3.67
N GLY A 179 7.59 -4.85 -3.81
CA GLY A 179 6.33 -5.39 -3.31
C GLY A 179 6.21 -5.38 -1.79
N SER A 180 7.33 -5.61 -1.07
CA SER A 180 7.37 -5.61 0.39
C SER A 180 7.27 -4.22 1.02
N VAL A 181 7.71 -3.16 0.32
CA VAL A 181 7.79 -1.81 0.89
C VAL A 181 6.72 -0.89 0.34
N SER A 182 6.36 -1.05 -0.95
CA SER A 182 5.56 -0.09 -1.70
C SER A 182 4.23 -0.65 -2.19
N HIS A 183 3.84 -1.81 -1.70
CA HIS A 183 2.58 -2.50 -1.98
C HIS A 183 2.12 -2.41 -3.46
N ALA A 184 0.82 -2.12 -3.72
CA ALA A 184 0.25 -2.12 -5.07
C ALA A 184 0.86 -1.05 -6.00
N LEU A 185 1.21 0.14 -5.48
CA LEU A 185 1.81 1.20 -6.29
C LEU A 185 3.21 0.83 -6.77
N GLY A 186 4.04 0.25 -5.90
CA GLY A 186 5.35 -0.27 -6.27
C GLY A 186 5.25 -1.46 -7.24
N THR A 187 4.26 -2.33 -7.03
CA THR A 187 4.01 -3.47 -7.92
C THR A 187 3.60 -3.01 -9.32
N GLY A 188 2.74 -2.00 -9.43
CA GLY A 188 2.39 -1.39 -10.72
C GLY A 188 3.64 -0.88 -11.45
N ARG A 189 4.54 -0.18 -10.73
CA ARG A 189 5.81 0.28 -11.30
C ARG A 189 6.73 -0.87 -11.73
N CYS A 190 6.75 -1.96 -10.97
CA CYS A 190 7.49 -3.17 -11.34
C CYS A 190 6.94 -3.83 -12.61
N MET A 191 5.62 -3.85 -12.79
CA MET A 191 4.98 -4.38 -14.02
C MET A 191 5.36 -3.56 -15.26
N GLU A 192 5.43 -2.23 -15.13
CA GLU A 192 5.90 -1.36 -16.22
C GLU A 192 7.38 -1.62 -16.58
N TYR A 193 8.22 -1.95 -15.58
CA TYR A 193 9.63 -2.25 -15.80
C TYR A 193 9.83 -3.61 -16.48
N SER A 194 9.25 -4.68 -15.95
CA SER A 194 9.18 -6.01 -16.59
C SER A 194 8.13 -6.89 -15.93
N VAL A 195 7.48 -7.75 -16.72
CA VAL A 195 6.52 -8.76 -16.22
C VAL A 195 7.13 -9.62 -15.12
N LYS A 196 8.41 -10.00 -15.26
CA LYS A 196 9.12 -10.81 -14.26
C LYS A 196 9.30 -10.07 -12.94
N THR A 197 9.69 -8.80 -12.96
CA THR A 197 9.82 -7.97 -11.76
C THR A 197 8.47 -7.79 -11.09
N GLY A 198 7.42 -7.50 -11.87
CA GLY A 198 6.05 -7.38 -11.40
C GLY A 198 5.53 -8.65 -10.74
N SER A 199 5.80 -9.84 -11.34
CA SER A 199 5.41 -11.12 -10.74
C SER A 199 6.02 -11.32 -9.35
N TYR A 200 7.32 -11.06 -9.18
CA TYR A 200 7.95 -11.15 -7.86
C TYR A 200 7.43 -10.09 -6.87
N SER A 201 7.10 -8.90 -7.37
CA SER A 201 6.48 -7.85 -6.56
C SER A 201 5.09 -8.26 -6.08
N SER A 202 4.28 -8.88 -6.94
CA SER A 202 2.96 -9.41 -6.55
C SER A 202 3.05 -10.50 -5.47
N ILE A 203 4.04 -11.38 -5.58
CA ILE A 203 4.31 -12.38 -4.53
C ILE A 203 4.60 -11.71 -3.19
N ALA A 204 5.48 -10.71 -3.18
CA ALA A 204 5.85 -10.00 -1.98
C ALA A 204 4.68 -9.19 -1.41
N LEU A 205 3.92 -8.50 -2.25
CA LEU A 205 2.72 -7.75 -1.87
C LEU A 205 1.73 -8.61 -1.07
N VAL A 206 1.38 -9.79 -1.61
CA VAL A 206 0.42 -10.68 -0.95
C VAL A 206 1.04 -11.33 0.29
N GLY A 207 2.28 -11.81 0.17
CA GLY A 207 3.01 -12.42 1.29
C GLY A 207 3.16 -11.45 2.48
N CYS A 208 3.52 -10.19 2.22
CA CYS A 208 3.58 -9.15 3.26
C CYS A 208 2.21 -8.87 3.88
N GLY A 209 1.13 -8.88 3.09
CA GLY A 209 -0.21 -8.74 3.60
C GLY A 209 -0.56 -9.82 4.64
N VAL A 210 -0.33 -11.09 4.28
CA VAL A 210 -0.56 -12.24 5.19
C VAL A 210 0.33 -12.16 6.42
N LEU A 211 1.64 -11.93 6.24
CA LEU A 211 2.55 -11.83 7.38
C LEU A 211 2.23 -10.64 8.28
N SER A 212 1.84 -9.50 7.72
CA SER A 212 1.47 -8.32 8.50
C SER A 212 0.23 -8.56 9.34
N SER A 213 -0.77 -9.27 8.83
CA SER A 213 -1.98 -9.60 9.60
C SER A 213 -1.66 -10.46 10.83
N ILE A 214 -0.61 -11.31 10.75
CA ILE A 214 -0.17 -12.15 11.87
C ILE A 214 0.78 -11.39 12.81
N LEU A 215 1.74 -10.66 12.25
CA LEU A 215 2.84 -10.05 13.01
C LEU A 215 2.46 -8.71 13.63
N ALA A 216 1.55 -7.94 13.03
CA ALA A 216 1.20 -6.61 13.50
C ALA A 216 0.66 -6.60 14.94
N PRO A 217 -0.27 -7.47 15.35
CA PRO A 217 -0.72 -7.53 16.74
C PRO A 217 0.42 -7.83 17.71
N ILE A 218 1.33 -8.72 17.34
CA ILE A 218 2.48 -9.11 18.16
C ILE A 218 3.44 -7.93 18.33
N VAL A 219 3.85 -7.31 17.22
CA VAL A 219 4.77 -6.15 17.24
C VAL A 219 4.14 -4.97 17.98
N PHE A 220 2.84 -4.72 17.78
CA PHE A 220 2.13 -3.66 18.49
C PHE A 220 2.12 -3.91 20.00
N LYS A 221 1.77 -5.12 20.44
CA LYS A 221 1.75 -5.49 21.86
C LYS A 221 3.13 -5.31 22.50
N LEU A 222 4.20 -5.75 21.83
CA LEU A 222 5.58 -5.57 22.31
C LEU A 222 5.92 -4.07 22.41
N ALA A 223 5.61 -3.29 21.37
CA ALA A 223 5.86 -1.84 21.39
C ALA A 223 5.14 -1.15 22.56
N VAL A 224 3.89 -1.53 22.83
CA VAL A 224 3.12 -0.94 23.97
C VAL A 224 3.71 -1.36 25.31
N ILE A 225 4.14 -2.60 25.49
CA ILE A 225 4.72 -3.07 26.76
C ILE A 225 6.05 -2.38 27.08
N PHE A 226 6.89 -2.16 26.06
CA PHE A 226 8.24 -1.62 26.30
C PHE A 226 8.31 -0.10 26.34
N PHE A 227 7.36 0.60 25.74
CA PHE A 227 7.46 2.06 25.58
C PHE A 227 6.29 2.86 26.14
N TYR A 228 5.21 2.22 26.61
CA TYR A 228 4.02 2.87 27.17
C TYR A 228 3.45 2.17 28.40
#